data_5b75ba502b424f6ac093bf0b7d2d3c4d
#
_entry.id   5b75ba502b424f6ac093bf0b7d2d3c4d
#
_cell.length_a   1.000
_cell.length_b   1.000
_cell.length_c   1.000
_cell.angle_alpha   90.00
_cell.angle_beta   90.00
_cell.angle_gamma   90.00
#
_symmetry.space_group_name_H-M   'P 1'
#
loop_
_entity.id
_entity.type
_entity.pdbx_description
1 polymer ?
#
loop_
_entity_poly.entity_id
_entity_poly.type
_entity_poly.pdbx_seq_one_letter_code
_entity_poly.pdbx_strand_id
1 'polypeptide(L)'
;MSRLDELIEKLCPNGVKYRSFGESAIIVRGASPRPIKKYITTDSTGTNWIKIGDVKPGDKYITSSAEKITLEGAKKSRAVKKGDFILSNSMSFGRPYILQIDGCIHDGWLAISDFSDSYLPDFLYHLLSSKSCQSEMQKKASFGGAVQNLNADIVRALVLPVPPMEIQQEIVHILDSFTALTAKLTDELSSEIVVRKRQYEFYRNELLTLDVDKCSVSKLSEIAQIYDGTHQTPEYMSDGIPFISVENINDIYSSNKYISEKAY
;
A
#
# COMPACT_ATOMS: atom_id res chain seq x y z
N MET A 1 -19.39 -8.58 27.79
CA MET A 1 -17.94 -8.74 27.70
C MET A 1 -17.64 -9.44 26.38
N SER A 2 -16.66 -8.99 25.63
CA SER A 2 -16.29 -9.70 24.39
C SER A 2 -15.48 -10.95 24.75
N ARG A 3 -15.42 -11.92 23.84
CA ARG A 3 -14.56 -13.13 24.02
C ARG A 3 -13.10 -12.75 24.26
N LEU A 4 -12.63 -11.69 23.62
CA LEU A 4 -11.28 -11.17 23.83
C LEU A 4 -11.08 -10.67 25.27
N ASP A 5 -12.05 -9.95 25.84
CA ASP A 5 -11.97 -9.46 27.22
C ASP A 5 -11.89 -10.63 28.21
N GLU A 6 -12.72 -11.67 28.02
CA GLU A 6 -12.71 -12.88 28.86
C GLU A 6 -11.35 -13.61 28.79
N LEU A 7 -10.76 -13.72 27.58
CA LEU A 7 -9.44 -14.31 27.42
C LEU A 7 -8.35 -13.49 28.10
N ILE A 8 -8.39 -12.15 28.00
CA ILE A 8 -7.42 -11.27 28.65
C ILE A 8 -7.51 -11.39 30.17
N GLU A 9 -8.71 -11.33 30.75
CA GLU A 9 -8.89 -11.48 32.19
C GLU A 9 -8.39 -12.84 32.69
N LYS A 10 -8.65 -13.90 31.95
CA LYS A 10 -8.26 -15.25 32.32
C LYS A 10 -6.77 -15.54 32.17
N LEU A 11 -6.17 -15.14 31.06
CA LEU A 11 -4.80 -15.53 30.67
C LEU A 11 -3.77 -14.45 30.98
N CYS A 12 -4.17 -13.20 31.15
CA CYS A 12 -3.31 -12.06 31.41
C CYS A 12 -3.80 -11.21 32.60
N PRO A 13 -4.12 -11.78 33.78
CA PRO A 13 -4.68 -11.03 34.91
C PRO A 13 -3.74 -9.91 35.40
N ASN A 14 -2.45 -10.04 35.14
CA ASN A 14 -1.39 -9.06 35.49
C ASN A 14 -0.92 -8.24 34.26
N GLY A 15 -1.70 -8.23 33.16
CA GLY A 15 -1.34 -7.60 31.91
C GLY A 15 -0.50 -8.47 30.98
N VAL A 16 -0.35 -8.02 29.72
CA VAL A 16 0.45 -8.69 28.71
C VAL A 16 1.93 -8.43 28.92
N LYS A 17 2.75 -9.47 28.77
CA LYS A 17 4.20 -9.36 28.82
C LYS A 17 4.74 -8.68 27.57
N TYR A 18 5.72 -7.80 27.73
CA TYR A 18 6.46 -7.17 26.64
C TYR A 18 7.90 -7.69 26.63
N ARG A 19 8.43 -7.92 25.43
CA ARG A 19 9.82 -8.36 25.23
C ARG A 19 10.47 -7.60 24.09
N SER A 20 11.80 -7.53 24.10
CA SER A 20 12.58 -7.12 22.94
C SER A 20 12.34 -8.11 21.80
N PHE A 21 12.06 -7.62 20.58
CA PHE A 21 11.74 -8.51 19.46
C PHE A 21 12.90 -9.45 19.11
N GLY A 22 14.14 -9.00 19.31
CA GLY A 22 15.34 -9.83 19.13
C GLY A 22 15.46 -11.00 20.13
N GLU A 23 14.70 -11.02 21.24
CA GLU A 23 14.59 -12.18 22.13
C GLU A 23 13.59 -13.23 21.63
N SER A 24 12.72 -12.85 20.73
CA SER A 24 11.61 -13.68 20.23
C SER A 24 11.75 -14.07 18.76
N ALA A 25 12.78 -13.55 18.04
CA ALA A 25 12.99 -13.82 16.62
C ALA A 25 14.45 -13.59 16.21
N ILE A 26 14.88 -14.26 15.16
CA ILE A 26 16.15 -13.99 14.49
C ILE A 26 15.91 -12.96 13.40
N ILE A 27 16.61 -11.82 13.49
CA ILE A 27 16.47 -10.70 12.55
C ILE A 27 17.83 -10.42 11.90
N VAL A 28 17.91 -10.55 10.58
CA VAL A 28 19.14 -10.40 9.82
C VAL A 28 18.91 -9.61 8.52
N ARG A 29 19.93 -8.91 8.06
CA ARG A 29 19.87 -8.18 6.79
C ARG A 29 20.03 -9.14 5.61
N GLY A 30 19.32 -8.88 4.52
CA GLY A 30 19.52 -9.49 3.23
C GLY A 30 20.90 -9.18 2.65
N ALA A 31 21.31 -9.94 1.65
CA ALA A 31 22.63 -9.80 1.02
C ALA A 31 22.53 -10.05 -0.49
N SER A 32 23.09 -9.14 -1.28
CA SER A 32 23.14 -9.24 -2.74
C SER A 32 24.50 -9.77 -3.19
N PRO A 33 24.58 -10.86 -3.97
CA PRO A 33 25.81 -11.29 -4.59
C PRO A 33 26.28 -10.27 -5.61
N ARG A 34 27.56 -9.93 -5.62
CA ARG A 34 28.11 -8.90 -6.50
C ARG A 34 29.16 -9.45 -7.47
N PRO A 35 29.13 -9.04 -8.75
CA PRO A 35 28.08 -8.26 -9.42
C PRO A 35 26.87 -9.15 -9.70
N ILE A 36 25.66 -8.68 -9.37
CA ILE A 36 24.41 -9.47 -9.43
C ILE A 36 24.15 -10.05 -10.83
N LYS A 37 24.44 -9.31 -11.89
CA LYS A 37 24.27 -9.74 -13.30
C LYS A 37 24.94 -11.08 -13.61
N LYS A 38 26.02 -11.44 -12.89
CA LYS A 38 26.76 -12.69 -13.07
C LYS A 38 26.04 -13.92 -12.52
N TYR A 39 25.09 -13.68 -11.61
CA TYR A 39 24.38 -14.73 -10.87
C TYR A 39 22.92 -14.86 -11.28
N ILE A 40 22.35 -13.89 -12.02
CA ILE A 40 20.99 -14.02 -12.58
C ILE A 40 20.96 -15.17 -13.56
N THR A 41 19.92 -15.99 -13.47
CA THR A 41 19.71 -17.15 -14.35
C THR A 41 18.24 -17.30 -14.73
N THR A 42 18.02 -17.84 -15.93
CA THR A 42 16.69 -18.29 -16.39
C THR A 42 16.47 -19.78 -16.16
N ASP A 43 17.46 -20.47 -15.59
CA ASP A 43 17.38 -21.90 -15.29
C ASP A 43 16.25 -22.15 -14.28
N SER A 44 15.41 -23.16 -14.57
CA SER A 44 14.30 -23.57 -13.70
C SER A 44 14.79 -24.03 -12.31
N THR A 45 16.00 -24.57 -12.23
CA THR A 45 16.64 -25.04 -10.97
C THR A 45 17.26 -23.90 -10.15
N GLY A 46 17.29 -22.68 -10.68
CA GLY A 46 17.78 -21.49 -9.97
C GLY A 46 16.95 -21.18 -8.72
N THR A 47 17.59 -20.57 -7.72
CA THR A 47 16.96 -20.12 -6.48
C THR A 47 16.21 -18.80 -6.71
N ASN A 48 14.99 -18.68 -6.21
CA ASN A 48 14.21 -17.44 -6.28
C ASN A 48 15.00 -16.26 -5.70
N TRP A 49 15.05 -15.15 -6.44
CA TRP A 49 15.70 -13.91 -6.02
C TRP A 49 14.65 -12.84 -5.74
N ILE A 50 14.33 -12.65 -4.47
CA ILE A 50 13.23 -11.81 -4.00
C ILE A 50 13.69 -10.36 -3.86
N LYS A 51 13.07 -9.48 -4.64
CA LYS A 51 13.35 -8.03 -4.68
C LYS A 51 12.15 -7.20 -4.25
N ILE A 52 12.36 -5.92 -3.96
CA ILE A 52 11.26 -4.99 -3.62
C ILE A 52 10.25 -4.87 -4.76
N GLY A 53 10.67 -5.02 -6.02
CA GLY A 53 9.77 -5.00 -7.18
C GLY A 53 8.82 -6.20 -7.31
N ASP A 54 9.03 -7.27 -6.54
CA ASP A 54 8.17 -8.47 -6.56
C ASP A 54 6.90 -8.32 -5.71
N VAL A 55 6.74 -7.19 -5.00
CA VAL A 55 5.60 -6.92 -4.12
C VAL A 55 4.84 -5.68 -4.55
N LYS A 56 3.52 -5.69 -4.34
CA LYS A 56 2.64 -4.53 -4.57
C LYS A 56 2.23 -3.92 -3.23
N PRO A 57 1.87 -2.63 -3.21
CA PRO A 57 1.25 -2.02 -2.04
C PRO A 57 -0.02 -2.78 -1.65
N GLY A 58 -0.09 -3.21 -0.37
CA GLY A 58 -1.24 -3.96 0.14
C GLY A 58 -1.07 -5.48 0.14
N ASP A 59 -0.06 -6.04 -0.55
CA ASP A 59 0.21 -7.46 -0.46
C ASP A 59 0.62 -7.85 0.97
N LYS A 60 0.10 -8.97 1.46
CA LYS A 60 0.50 -9.61 2.72
C LYS A 60 1.53 -10.71 2.46
N TYR A 61 1.41 -11.40 1.33
CA TYR A 61 2.19 -12.59 0.99
C TYR A 61 3.06 -12.36 -0.25
N ILE A 62 4.23 -13.00 -0.26
CA ILE A 62 5.09 -13.13 -1.45
C ILE A 62 4.98 -14.55 -1.97
N THR A 63 4.35 -14.72 -3.11
CA THR A 63 4.04 -16.01 -3.71
C THR A 63 4.93 -16.37 -4.89
N SER A 64 5.66 -15.41 -5.45
CA SER A 64 6.56 -15.60 -6.58
C SER A 64 7.67 -14.55 -6.59
N SER A 65 8.73 -14.79 -7.35
CA SER A 65 9.75 -13.81 -7.70
C SER A 65 9.93 -13.74 -9.22
N ALA A 66 10.20 -12.57 -9.75
CA ALA A 66 10.41 -12.37 -11.19
C ALA A 66 11.76 -12.94 -11.66
N GLU A 67 12.75 -13.01 -10.79
CA GLU A 67 14.10 -13.43 -11.13
C GLU A 67 14.58 -14.59 -10.26
N LYS A 68 15.54 -15.33 -10.80
CA LYS A 68 16.27 -16.38 -10.08
C LYS A 68 17.77 -16.13 -10.13
N ILE A 69 18.48 -16.67 -9.16
CA ILE A 69 19.95 -16.67 -9.11
C ILE A 69 20.49 -18.10 -9.10
N THR A 70 21.71 -18.25 -9.59
CA THR A 70 22.42 -19.51 -9.57
C THR A 70 22.68 -19.99 -8.15
N LEU A 71 22.92 -21.28 -7.96
CA LEU A 71 23.27 -21.85 -6.65
C LEU A 71 24.54 -21.20 -6.05
N GLU A 72 25.49 -20.79 -6.90
CA GLU A 72 26.67 -20.03 -6.46
C GLU A 72 26.29 -18.64 -5.92
N GLY A 73 25.35 -17.96 -6.60
CA GLY A 73 24.80 -16.67 -6.15
C GLY A 73 24.05 -16.84 -4.82
N ALA A 74 23.27 -17.89 -4.68
CA ALA A 74 22.52 -18.19 -3.47
C ALA A 74 23.42 -18.37 -2.23
N LYS A 75 24.59 -19.01 -2.40
CA LYS A 75 25.60 -19.14 -1.32
C LYS A 75 26.19 -17.80 -0.85
N LYS A 76 26.11 -16.76 -1.69
CA LYS A 76 26.57 -15.39 -1.39
C LYS A 76 25.45 -14.45 -0.99
N SER A 77 24.25 -14.97 -0.84
CA SER A 77 23.04 -14.21 -0.48
C SER A 77 22.46 -14.68 0.86
N ARG A 78 21.41 -14.03 1.29
CA ARG A 78 20.64 -14.41 2.48
C ARG A 78 19.50 -15.33 2.07
N ALA A 79 19.60 -16.61 2.44
CA ALA A 79 18.52 -17.57 2.26
C ALA A 79 17.38 -17.30 3.25
N VAL A 80 16.17 -17.49 2.77
CA VAL A 80 14.90 -17.40 3.52
C VAL A 80 14.00 -18.55 3.11
N LYS A 81 13.07 -18.90 3.99
CA LYS A 81 12.15 -20.04 3.81
C LYS A 81 10.70 -19.55 3.77
N LYS A 82 9.85 -20.38 3.20
CA LYS A 82 8.41 -20.22 3.34
C LYS A 82 8.03 -20.15 4.83
N GLY A 83 7.22 -19.17 5.19
CA GLY A 83 6.82 -18.85 6.57
C GLY A 83 7.66 -17.77 7.23
N ASP A 84 8.88 -17.51 6.77
CA ASP A 84 9.67 -16.36 7.25
C ASP A 84 8.99 -15.04 6.87
N PHE A 85 9.29 -13.99 7.63
CA PHE A 85 8.95 -12.64 7.24
C PHE A 85 10.13 -11.94 6.57
N ILE A 86 9.79 -11.02 5.67
CA ILE A 86 10.73 -10.00 5.25
C ILE A 86 10.16 -8.62 5.49
N LEU A 87 11.02 -7.69 5.84
CA LEU A 87 10.67 -6.31 6.17
C LEU A 87 11.48 -5.38 5.27
N SER A 88 10.83 -4.44 4.58
CA SER A 88 11.54 -3.51 3.72
C SER A 88 12.33 -2.48 4.54
N ASN A 89 13.60 -2.23 4.14
CA ASN A 89 14.49 -1.37 4.91
C ASN A 89 14.52 0.10 4.44
N SER A 90 14.06 0.40 3.23
CA SER A 90 14.16 1.75 2.64
C SER A 90 12.90 2.19 1.89
N MET A 91 12.68 1.78 0.65
CA MET A 91 11.65 2.35 -0.24
C MET A 91 10.20 2.23 0.27
N SER A 92 9.82 1.09 0.83
CA SER A 92 8.51 0.86 1.48
C SER A 92 8.71 0.68 2.97
N PHE A 93 9.45 1.57 3.59
CA PHE A 93 9.99 1.54 4.94
C PHE A 93 9.13 0.75 5.95
N GLY A 94 9.71 -0.30 6.54
CA GLY A 94 9.11 -1.06 7.64
C GLY A 94 7.91 -1.94 7.27
N ARG A 95 7.58 -2.10 5.98
CA ARG A 95 6.44 -2.91 5.57
C ARG A 95 6.76 -4.40 5.66
N PRO A 96 5.98 -5.19 6.44
CA PRO A 96 6.18 -6.62 6.58
C PRO A 96 5.50 -7.40 5.45
N TYR A 97 6.10 -8.53 5.07
CA TYR A 97 5.54 -9.52 4.14
C TYR A 97 5.86 -10.92 4.64
N ILE A 98 4.95 -11.88 4.42
CA ILE A 98 5.10 -13.29 4.76
C ILE A 98 5.48 -14.06 3.49
N LEU A 99 6.55 -14.84 3.54
CA LEU A 99 6.99 -15.63 2.40
C LEU A 99 6.13 -16.89 2.23
N GLN A 100 5.66 -17.11 1.01
CA GLN A 100 5.02 -18.37 0.59
C GLN A 100 5.95 -19.23 -0.29
N ILE A 101 7.17 -18.75 -0.53
CA ILE A 101 8.22 -19.40 -1.31
C ILE A 101 9.55 -19.37 -0.56
N ASP A 102 10.38 -20.39 -0.83
CA ASP A 102 11.80 -20.34 -0.45
C ASP A 102 12.59 -19.50 -1.45
N GLY A 103 13.68 -18.88 -1.01
CA GLY A 103 14.51 -18.08 -1.90
C GLY A 103 15.67 -17.41 -1.19
N CYS A 104 16.20 -16.42 -1.87
CA CYS A 104 17.21 -15.49 -1.34
C CYS A 104 16.71 -14.05 -1.48
N ILE A 105 17.08 -13.20 -0.54
CA ILE A 105 16.68 -11.80 -0.49
C ILE A 105 17.87 -10.86 -0.67
N HIS A 106 17.64 -9.76 -1.40
CA HIS A 106 18.65 -8.72 -1.56
C HIS A 106 18.81 -7.84 -0.31
N ASP A 107 19.80 -6.99 -0.30
CA ASP A 107 20.19 -6.13 0.83
C ASP A 107 19.19 -4.99 1.16
N GLY A 108 18.13 -4.83 0.38
CA GLY A 108 16.99 -3.98 0.67
C GLY A 108 15.97 -4.57 1.64
N TRP A 109 16.16 -5.82 2.09
CA TRP A 109 15.29 -6.53 3.00
C TRP A 109 15.97 -6.84 4.34
N LEU A 110 15.14 -6.97 5.38
CA LEU A 110 15.47 -7.67 6.62
C LEU A 110 14.67 -8.96 6.65
N ALA A 111 15.30 -10.10 6.93
CA ALA A 111 14.62 -11.36 7.21
C ALA A 111 14.32 -11.49 8.69
N ILE A 112 13.17 -12.06 9.02
CA ILE A 112 12.73 -12.38 10.38
C ILE A 112 12.30 -13.84 10.38
N SER A 113 12.97 -14.67 11.19
CA SER A 113 12.70 -16.10 11.35
C SER A 113 12.66 -16.49 12.82
N ASP A 114 12.34 -17.77 13.10
CA ASP A 114 12.33 -18.39 14.45
C ASP A 114 11.48 -17.63 15.49
N PHE A 115 10.35 -17.09 15.06
CA PHE A 115 9.41 -16.33 15.92
C PHE A 115 8.22 -17.18 16.41
N SER A 116 8.04 -18.40 15.93
CA SER A 116 6.84 -19.23 16.14
C SER A 116 6.56 -19.59 17.58
N ASP A 117 7.57 -19.60 18.45
CA ASP A 117 7.40 -19.87 19.88
C ASP A 117 6.73 -18.68 20.61
N SER A 118 6.75 -17.50 20.02
CA SER A 118 6.22 -16.27 20.62
C SER A 118 5.05 -15.67 19.84
N TYR A 119 4.99 -15.88 18.54
CA TYR A 119 4.03 -15.21 17.67
C TYR A 119 3.40 -16.13 16.62
N LEU A 120 2.08 -16.02 16.46
CA LEU A 120 1.40 -16.48 15.25
C LEU A 120 1.77 -15.56 14.07
N PRO A 121 1.98 -16.10 12.86
CA PRO A 121 2.36 -15.28 11.69
C PRO A 121 1.40 -14.14 11.43
N ASP A 122 0.09 -14.39 11.42
CA ASP A 122 -0.91 -13.36 11.13
C ASP A 122 -0.97 -12.28 12.23
N PHE A 123 -0.80 -12.68 13.50
CA PHE A 123 -0.70 -11.71 14.59
C PHE A 123 0.55 -10.83 14.45
N LEU A 124 1.70 -11.42 14.18
CA LEU A 124 2.95 -10.68 13.97
C LEU A 124 2.84 -9.72 12.76
N TYR A 125 2.18 -10.14 11.69
CA TYR A 125 1.90 -9.29 10.54
C TYR A 125 1.09 -8.04 10.94
N HIS A 126 -0.02 -8.23 11.64
CA HIS A 126 -0.85 -7.11 12.12
C HIS A 126 -0.09 -6.22 13.11
N LEU A 127 0.69 -6.82 14.00
CA LEU A 127 1.49 -6.10 14.99
C LEU A 127 2.53 -5.21 14.32
N LEU A 128 3.35 -5.77 13.41
CA LEU A 128 4.37 -5.03 12.66
C LEU A 128 3.76 -3.97 11.74
N SER A 129 2.57 -4.21 11.20
CA SER A 129 1.82 -3.27 10.36
C SER A 129 1.12 -2.17 11.16
N SER A 130 1.02 -2.30 12.49
CA SER A 130 0.32 -1.33 13.34
C SER A 130 0.96 0.05 13.29
N LYS A 131 0.14 1.10 13.40
CA LYS A 131 0.61 2.49 13.44
C LYS A 131 1.63 2.73 14.56
N SER A 132 1.45 2.08 15.70
CA SER A 132 2.36 2.19 16.85
C SER A 132 3.73 1.63 16.50
N CYS A 133 3.80 0.40 15.98
CA CYS A 133 5.05 -0.26 15.62
C CYS A 133 5.76 0.47 14.47
N GLN A 134 5.03 0.90 13.44
CA GLN A 134 5.56 1.68 12.32
C GLN A 134 6.15 3.02 12.78
N SER A 135 5.44 3.74 13.65
CA SER A 135 5.93 5.01 14.20
C SER A 135 7.20 4.83 15.04
N GLU A 136 7.28 3.75 15.82
CA GLU A 136 8.46 3.44 16.63
C GLU A 136 9.69 3.12 15.76
N MET A 137 9.49 2.33 14.69
CA MET A 137 10.54 2.08 13.70
C MET A 137 11.03 3.37 13.04
N GLN A 138 10.10 4.25 12.64
CA GLN A 138 10.43 5.54 12.01
C GLN A 138 11.22 6.45 12.93
N LYS A 139 10.78 6.60 14.20
CA LYS A 139 11.48 7.40 15.19
C LYS A 139 12.93 6.94 15.38
N LYS A 140 13.13 5.64 15.57
CA LYS A 140 14.47 5.06 15.77
C LYS A 140 15.37 5.16 14.53
N ALA A 141 14.81 5.07 13.33
CA ALA A 141 15.56 5.19 12.08
C ALA A 141 15.96 6.63 11.75
N SER A 142 15.20 7.64 12.22
CA SER A 142 15.47 9.07 11.93
C SER A 142 16.66 9.64 12.71
N PHE A 143 17.15 8.96 13.74
CA PHE A 143 18.29 9.42 14.55
C PHE A 143 19.67 9.23 13.87
N GLY A 144 19.75 8.62 12.67
CA GLY A 144 21.01 8.17 12.06
C GLY A 144 21.46 8.85 10.77
N GLY A 145 20.81 9.91 10.26
CA GLY A 145 21.27 10.61 9.05
C GLY A 145 20.18 10.97 8.05
N ALA A 146 20.56 11.60 6.93
CA ALA A 146 19.67 12.15 5.91
C ALA A 146 18.79 11.12 5.14
N VAL A 147 19.08 9.82 5.24
CA VAL A 147 18.32 8.74 4.61
C VAL A 147 17.80 7.81 5.71
N GLN A 148 16.47 7.73 5.82
CA GLN A 148 15.82 6.76 6.71
C GLN A 148 16.10 5.33 6.22
N ASN A 149 16.92 4.59 6.96
CA ASN A 149 17.26 3.21 6.65
C ASN A 149 17.02 2.34 7.88
N LEU A 150 16.07 1.42 7.77
CA LEU A 150 15.76 0.47 8.84
C LEU A 150 16.85 -0.61 8.88
N ASN A 151 17.52 -0.75 9.99
CA ASN A 151 18.51 -1.80 10.19
C ASN A 151 18.01 -2.89 11.16
N ALA A 152 18.72 -4.00 11.20
CA ALA A 152 18.34 -5.14 12.03
C ALA A 152 18.36 -4.84 13.54
N ASP A 153 19.27 -3.97 14.00
CA ASP A 153 19.38 -3.63 15.41
C ASP A 153 18.19 -2.80 15.90
N ILE A 154 17.71 -1.88 15.07
CA ILE A 154 16.48 -1.12 15.35
C ILE A 154 15.30 -2.06 15.52
N VAL A 155 15.16 -3.05 14.61
CA VAL A 155 14.04 -4.01 14.66
C VAL A 155 14.18 -4.95 15.85
N ARG A 156 15.37 -5.43 16.18
CA ARG A 156 15.63 -6.24 17.39
C ARG A 156 15.29 -5.50 18.68
N ALA A 157 15.53 -4.20 18.72
CA ALA A 157 15.29 -3.34 19.88
C ALA A 157 13.82 -2.87 20.02
N LEU A 158 12.90 -3.31 19.15
CA LEU A 158 11.48 -3.04 19.30
C LEU A 158 10.95 -3.81 20.52
N VAL A 159 10.23 -3.14 21.40
CA VAL A 159 9.57 -3.78 22.54
C VAL A 159 8.14 -4.11 22.15
N LEU A 160 7.85 -5.39 21.99
CA LEU A 160 6.59 -5.88 21.45
C LEU A 160 5.81 -6.70 22.50
N PRO A 161 4.46 -6.63 22.50
CA PRO A 161 3.63 -7.47 23.35
C PRO A 161 3.71 -8.94 22.88
N VAL A 162 3.79 -9.85 23.84
CA VAL A 162 3.77 -11.32 23.62
C VAL A 162 2.60 -11.90 24.41
N PRO A 163 1.35 -11.72 23.96
CA PRO A 163 0.21 -12.35 24.61
C PRO A 163 0.18 -13.87 24.34
N PRO A 164 -0.50 -14.67 25.17
CA PRO A 164 -0.77 -16.09 24.90
C PRO A 164 -1.36 -16.31 23.51
N MET A 165 -1.09 -17.50 22.93
CA MET A 165 -1.48 -17.81 21.54
C MET A 165 -2.99 -17.72 21.32
N GLU A 166 -3.81 -18.04 22.31
CA GLU A 166 -5.26 -17.96 22.25
C GLU A 166 -5.74 -16.51 22.09
N ILE A 167 -5.09 -15.57 22.75
CA ILE A 167 -5.38 -14.14 22.62
C ILE A 167 -4.95 -13.64 21.23
N GLN A 168 -3.75 -14.07 20.76
CA GLN A 168 -3.28 -13.74 19.42
C GLN A 168 -4.28 -14.23 18.35
N GLN A 169 -4.77 -15.46 18.50
CA GLN A 169 -5.71 -16.07 17.56
C GLN A 169 -7.05 -15.31 17.53
N GLU A 170 -7.56 -14.90 18.67
CA GLU A 170 -8.79 -14.11 18.75
C GLU A 170 -8.61 -12.71 18.11
N ILE A 171 -7.48 -12.05 18.35
CA ILE A 171 -7.15 -10.77 17.71
C ILE A 171 -7.08 -10.91 16.19
N VAL A 172 -6.41 -11.95 15.69
CA VAL A 172 -6.34 -12.23 14.24
C VAL A 172 -7.73 -12.46 13.68
N HIS A 173 -8.56 -13.28 14.33
CA HIS A 173 -9.92 -13.56 13.89
C HIS A 173 -10.76 -12.27 13.75
N ILE A 174 -10.67 -11.37 14.72
CA ILE A 174 -11.37 -10.07 14.70
C ILE A 174 -10.86 -9.22 13.52
N LEU A 175 -9.55 -9.06 13.36
CA LEU A 175 -8.95 -8.20 12.34
C LEU A 175 -9.18 -8.73 10.92
N ASP A 176 -9.07 -10.04 10.74
CA ASP A 176 -9.33 -10.68 9.44
C ASP A 176 -10.83 -10.59 9.06
N SER A 177 -11.73 -10.68 10.05
CA SER A 177 -13.16 -10.47 9.85
C SER A 177 -13.46 -9.05 9.34
N PHE A 178 -12.84 -8.03 9.91
CA PHE A 178 -12.97 -6.64 9.42
C PHE A 178 -12.40 -6.48 8.02
N THR A 179 -11.27 -7.10 7.73
CA THR A 179 -10.65 -7.05 6.40
C THR A 179 -11.55 -7.69 5.35
N ALA A 180 -12.10 -8.87 5.64
CA ALA A 180 -13.03 -9.58 4.75
C ALA A 180 -14.32 -8.77 4.52
N LEU A 181 -14.88 -8.17 5.58
CA LEU A 181 -16.08 -7.34 5.48
C LEU A 181 -15.82 -6.08 4.63
N THR A 182 -14.67 -5.43 4.84
CA THR A 182 -14.29 -4.25 4.06
C THR A 182 -14.12 -4.58 2.57
N ALA A 183 -13.48 -5.70 2.25
CA ALA A 183 -13.33 -6.15 0.87
C ALA A 183 -14.70 -6.41 0.22
N LYS A 184 -15.60 -7.12 0.91
CA LYS A 184 -16.96 -7.39 0.44
C LYS A 184 -17.74 -6.11 0.16
N LEU A 185 -17.73 -5.16 1.10
CA LEU A 185 -18.41 -3.87 0.94
C LEU A 185 -17.83 -3.04 -0.22
N THR A 186 -16.52 -3.10 -0.43
CA THR A 186 -15.88 -2.42 -1.55
C THR A 186 -16.33 -2.99 -2.90
N ASP A 187 -16.42 -4.31 -3.02
CA ASP A 187 -16.89 -4.99 -4.23
C ASP A 187 -18.38 -4.70 -4.50
N GLU A 188 -19.23 -4.76 -3.47
CA GLU A 188 -20.65 -4.43 -3.57
C GLU A 188 -20.85 -2.97 -4.01
N LEU A 189 -20.14 -2.02 -3.39
CA LEU A 189 -20.21 -0.60 -3.73
C LEU A 189 -19.71 -0.33 -5.16
N SER A 190 -18.63 -0.98 -5.57
CA SER A 190 -18.09 -0.86 -6.93
C SER A 190 -19.10 -1.34 -7.97
N SER A 191 -19.78 -2.45 -7.70
CA SER A 191 -20.83 -3.00 -8.54
C SER A 191 -22.04 -2.05 -8.63
N GLU A 192 -22.47 -1.51 -7.49
CA GLU A 192 -23.57 -0.54 -7.42
C GLU A 192 -23.26 0.73 -8.22
N ILE A 193 -22.03 1.27 -8.13
CA ILE A 193 -21.59 2.44 -8.91
C ILE A 193 -21.74 2.18 -10.41
N VAL A 194 -21.38 0.99 -10.91
CA VAL A 194 -21.51 0.64 -12.31
C VAL A 194 -23.00 0.61 -12.74
N VAL A 195 -23.86 0.01 -11.90
CA VAL A 195 -25.31 -0.05 -12.17
C VAL A 195 -25.91 1.37 -12.21
N ARG A 196 -25.57 2.23 -11.23
CA ARG A 196 -26.06 3.60 -11.18
C ARG A 196 -25.59 4.45 -12.35
N LYS A 197 -24.36 4.31 -12.80
CA LYS A 197 -23.89 4.99 -14.01
C LYS A 197 -24.70 4.58 -15.25
N ARG A 198 -24.97 3.29 -15.44
CA ARG A 198 -25.81 2.81 -16.55
C ARG A 198 -27.24 3.34 -16.44
N GLN A 199 -27.81 3.35 -15.24
CA GLN A 199 -29.14 3.90 -14.97
C GLN A 199 -29.20 5.40 -15.32
N TYR A 200 -28.19 6.16 -14.89
CA TYR A 200 -28.07 7.58 -15.21
C TYR A 200 -27.98 7.81 -16.73
N GLU A 201 -27.15 7.05 -17.45
CA GLU A 201 -26.99 7.16 -18.89
C GLU A 201 -28.31 6.82 -19.63
N PHE A 202 -29.01 5.78 -19.17
CA PHE A 202 -30.30 5.41 -19.72
C PHE A 202 -31.33 6.54 -19.57
N TYR A 203 -31.56 7.02 -18.36
CA TYR A 203 -32.53 8.09 -18.12
C TYR A 203 -32.11 9.41 -18.73
N ARG A 204 -30.83 9.74 -18.75
CA ARG A 204 -30.36 10.94 -19.45
C ARG A 204 -30.72 10.90 -20.94
N ASN A 205 -30.47 9.78 -21.59
CA ASN A 205 -30.78 9.63 -23.01
C ASN A 205 -32.31 9.63 -23.25
N GLU A 206 -33.06 8.90 -22.43
CA GLU A 206 -34.52 8.85 -22.50
C GLU A 206 -35.16 10.24 -22.33
N LEU A 207 -34.77 10.95 -21.29
CA LEU A 207 -35.33 12.27 -20.95
C LEU A 207 -34.92 13.37 -21.93
N LEU A 208 -33.72 13.24 -22.56
CA LEU A 208 -33.20 14.23 -23.48
C LEU A 208 -33.50 13.84 -24.95
N THR A 209 -34.11 12.70 -25.20
CA THR A 209 -34.60 12.34 -26.52
C THR A 209 -35.89 13.11 -26.79
N LEU A 210 -35.78 14.15 -27.61
CA LEU A 210 -36.92 15.00 -27.97
C LEU A 210 -37.71 14.35 -29.08
N ASP A 211 -39.06 14.35 -28.94
CA ASP A 211 -39.96 14.05 -30.03
C ASP A 211 -40.00 15.29 -30.96
N VAL A 212 -39.31 15.20 -32.09
CA VAL A 212 -39.14 16.31 -33.05
C VAL A 212 -40.48 16.83 -33.56
N ASP A 213 -41.49 15.97 -33.59
CA ASP A 213 -42.83 16.36 -34.02
C ASP A 213 -43.60 17.17 -33.00
N LYS A 214 -43.15 17.18 -31.72
CA LYS A 214 -43.78 17.89 -30.63
C LYS A 214 -42.99 19.08 -30.11
N CYS A 215 -41.78 19.31 -30.62
CA CYS A 215 -40.86 20.37 -30.14
C CYS A 215 -40.47 21.26 -31.31
N SER A 216 -40.35 22.58 -31.02
CA SER A 216 -39.66 23.49 -31.95
C SER A 216 -38.16 23.28 -31.81
N VAL A 217 -37.45 23.06 -32.90
CA VAL A 217 -36.00 22.90 -32.94
C VAL A 217 -35.40 24.16 -33.53
N SER A 218 -34.48 24.74 -32.78
CA SER A 218 -33.66 25.87 -33.22
C SER A 218 -32.18 25.48 -33.26
N LYS A 219 -31.43 26.08 -34.16
CA LYS A 219 -29.97 25.88 -34.18
C LYS A 219 -29.36 26.53 -32.95
N LEU A 220 -28.33 25.93 -32.38
CA LEU A 220 -27.64 26.46 -31.22
C LEU A 220 -27.08 27.87 -31.47
N SER A 221 -26.64 28.13 -32.70
CA SER A 221 -26.18 29.46 -33.14
C SER A 221 -27.26 30.55 -33.14
N GLU A 222 -28.54 30.18 -33.12
CA GLU A 222 -29.67 31.13 -33.02
C GLU A 222 -29.99 31.51 -31.57
N ILE A 223 -29.52 30.67 -30.62
CA ILE A 223 -29.85 30.81 -29.19
C ILE A 223 -28.66 31.34 -28.43
N ALA A 224 -27.43 30.99 -28.84
CA ALA A 224 -26.20 31.31 -28.14
C ALA A 224 -25.07 31.68 -29.10
N GLN A 225 -24.21 32.58 -28.68
CA GLN A 225 -22.94 32.83 -29.36
C GLN A 225 -21.92 31.79 -28.90
N ILE A 226 -21.23 31.16 -29.84
CA ILE A 226 -20.25 30.12 -29.58
C ILE A 226 -18.91 30.62 -30.12
N TYR A 227 -17.91 30.60 -29.28
CA TYR A 227 -16.55 30.99 -29.62
C TYR A 227 -15.58 29.87 -29.33
N ASP A 228 -14.57 29.71 -30.16
CA ASP A 228 -13.42 28.91 -29.84
C ASP A 228 -12.55 29.63 -28.80
N GLY A 229 -11.94 28.87 -27.90
CA GLY A 229 -10.95 29.44 -27.00
C GLY A 229 -9.73 29.95 -27.77
N THR A 230 -9.00 30.87 -27.18
CA THR A 230 -7.78 31.39 -27.80
C THR A 230 -6.69 30.34 -27.89
N HIS A 231 -6.04 30.22 -29.04
CA HIS A 231 -4.92 29.30 -29.26
C HIS A 231 -3.60 29.83 -28.67
N GLN A 232 -3.56 31.05 -28.21
CA GLN A 232 -2.39 31.66 -27.57
C GLN A 232 -2.63 31.74 -26.07
N THR A 233 -1.65 31.29 -25.30
CA THR A 233 -1.68 31.44 -23.85
C THR A 233 -1.48 32.91 -23.52
N PRO A 234 -2.43 33.59 -22.86
CA PRO A 234 -2.25 34.96 -22.45
C PRO A 234 -1.17 35.10 -21.38
N GLU A 235 -0.64 36.30 -21.23
CA GLU A 235 0.26 36.61 -20.13
C GLU A 235 -0.53 36.62 -18.81
N TYR A 236 -0.08 35.82 -17.86
CA TYR A 236 -0.74 35.71 -16.55
C TYR A 236 -0.30 36.85 -15.65
N MET A 237 -1.26 37.34 -14.87
CA MET A 237 -1.07 38.41 -13.90
C MET A 237 -1.35 37.92 -12.48
N SER A 238 -0.91 38.68 -11.49
CA SER A 238 -1.19 38.40 -10.07
C SER A 238 -2.63 38.71 -9.66
N ASP A 239 -3.33 39.51 -10.47
CA ASP A 239 -4.71 39.96 -10.23
C ASP A 239 -5.37 40.35 -11.57
N GLY A 240 -6.71 40.31 -11.63
CA GLY A 240 -7.47 40.68 -12.83
C GLY A 240 -8.67 39.77 -13.08
N ILE A 241 -8.95 39.49 -14.37
CA ILE A 241 -10.03 38.56 -14.75
C ILE A 241 -9.57 37.10 -14.58
N PRO A 242 -10.31 36.25 -13.85
CA PRO A 242 -9.95 34.85 -13.70
C PRO A 242 -9.87 34.14 -15.05
N PHE A 243 -8.72 33.52 -15.33
CA PHE A 243 -8.53 32.74 -16.53
C PHE A 243 -8.86 31.26 -16.24
N ILE A 244 -9.89 30.76 -16.91
CA ILE A 244 -10.36 29.39 -16.77
C ILE A 244 -9.77 28.54 -17.91
N SER A 245 -9.11 27.45 -17.57
CA SER A 245 -8.54 26.48 -18.52
C SER A 245 -9.11 25.08 -18.28
N VAL A 246 -8.69 24.13 -19.09
CA VAL A 246 -9.08 22.70 -18.94
C VAL A 246 -8.72 22.16 -17.55
N GLU A 247 -7.71 22.71 -16.89
CA GLU A 247 -7.32 22.31 -15.51
C GLU A 247 -8.43 22.60 -14.48
N ASN A 248 -9.30 23.59 -14.78
CA ASN A 248 -10.39 24.03 -13.89
C ASN A 248 -11.72 23.32 -14.15
N ILE A 249 -11.76 22.31 -15.03
CA ILE A 249 -13.02 21.67 -15.46
C ILE A 249 -13.80 21.02 -14.30
N ASN A 250 -13.12 20.58 -13.23
CA ASN A 250 -13.74 19.99 -12.04
C ASN A 250 -14.22 21.03 -11.02
N ASP A 251 -13.63 22.23 -11.05
CA ASP A 251 -13.99 23.36 -10.20
C ASP A 251 -13.60 24.67 -10.89
N ILE A 252 -14.57 25.26 -11.58
CA ILE A 252 -14.37 26.50 -12.35
C ILE A 252 -14.03 27.71 -11.46
N TYR A 253 -14.30 27.64 -10.16
CA TYR A 253 -13.99 28.72 -9.22
C TYR A 253 -12.59 28.58 -8.60
N SER A 254 -11.86 27.50 -8.86
CA SER A 254 -10.52 27.24 -8.29
C SER A 254 -9.38 27.86 -9.11
N SER A 255 -9.65 28.70 -10.11
CA SER A 255 -8.60 29.32 -10.91
C SER A 255 -7.77 30.30 -10.07
N ASN A 256 -6.45 30.09 -10.08
CA ASN A 256 -5.46 30.99 -9.49
C ASN A 256 -4.66 31.78 -10.57
N LYS A 257 -5.12 31.70 -11.83
CA LYS A 257 -4.54 32.41 -12.97
C LYS A 257 -5.45 33.58 -13.35
N TYR A 258 -4.88 34.76 -13.55
CA TYR A 258 -5.60 35.95 -13.92
C TYR A 258 -5.00 36.52 -15.20
N ILE A 259 -5.82 37.26 -15.97
CA ILE A 259 -5.42 37.98 -17.18
C ILE A 259 -5.85 39.44 -17.08
N SER A 260 -5.22 40.31 -17.86
CA SER A 260 -5.60 41.72 -17.91
C SER A 260 -6.94 41.92 -18.63
N GLU A 261 -7.68 42.99 -18.31
CA GLU A 261 -8.89 43.39 -19.05
C GLU A 261 -8.63 43.58 -20.55
N LYS A 262 -7.40 43.94 -20.92
CA LYS A 262 -7.01 44.11 -22.32
C LYS A 262 -6.82 42.77 -23.06
N ALA A 263 -6.56 41.71 -22.34
CA ALA A 263 -6.38 40.35 -22.89
C ALA A 263 -7.69 39.55 -22.88
N TYR A 264 -8.71 40.06 -22.20
CA TYR A 264 -10.08 39.54 -22.19
C TYR A 264 -10.86 40.06 -23.41
#